data_adf2515564ca227b398542538399d45f
#
_entry.id   adf2515564ca227b398542538399d45f
#
_cell.length_a   1.000
_cell.length_b   1.000
_cell.length_c   1.000
_cell.angle_alpha   90.00
_cell.angle_beta   90.00
_cell.angle_gamma   90.00
#
_symmetry.space_group_name_H-M   'P 1'
#
loop_
_entity.id
_entity.type
_entity.pdbx_description
1 polymer ?
#
loop_
_entity_poly.entity_id
_entity_poly.type
_entity_poly.pdbx_seq_one_letter_code
_entity_poly.pdbx_strand_id
1 'polypeptide(L)' 'MKAMTFVNERNGEQVICNDTRMFETIDGVEYLVVHRPGTDRQFLMRKDALKKVNGVGSVVAARLSVKQ' A
#
# COMPACT_ATOMS: atom_id res chain seq x y z
N MET A 1 9.54 -9.56 -10.54
CA MET A 1 8.40 -9.14 -9.74
C MET A 1 8.35 -7.67 -9.61
N LYS A 2 7.18 -7.13 -9.75
CA LYS A 2 6.99 -5.69 -9.63
C LYS A 2 6.53 -5.33 -8.24
N ALA A 3 7.21 -4.40 -7.63
CA ALA A 3 6.74 -3.82 -6.38
C ALA A 3 5.49 -3.00 -6.67
N MET A 4 4.56 -3.00 -5.74
CA MET A 4 3.33 -2.24 -5.87
C MET A 4 3.21 -1.26 -4.73
N THR A 5 2.72 -0.08 -5.04
CA THR A 5 2.54 0.95 -4.04
C THR A 5 1.09 0.94 -3.55
N PHE A 6 0.94 1.01 -2.24
CA PHE A 6 -0.36 1.08 -1.61
C PHE A 6 -0.40 2.31 -0.71
N VAL A 7 -1.59 2.76 -0.41
CA VAL A 7 -1.81 3.86 0.53
C VAL A 7 -2.61 3.33 1.70
N ASN A 8 -2.12 3.63 2.91
CA ASN A 8 -2.86 3.33 4.11
C ASN A 8 -3.99 4.35 4.23
N GLU A 9 -5.21 3.90 4.13
CA GLU A 9 -6.37 4.78 4.09
C GLU A 9 -6.57 5.56 5.39
N ARG A 10 -5.99 5.08 6.47
CA ARG A 10 -6.18 5.73 7.76
C ARG A 10 -5.40 7.02 7.89
N ASN A 11 -4.19 7.04 7.34
CA ASN A 11 -3.32 8.19 7.54
C ASN A 11 -2.73 8.73 6.23
N GLY A 12 -3.07 8.13 5.11
CA GLY A 12 -2.55 8.57 3.81
C GLY A 12 -1.10 8.20 3.57
N GLU A 13 -0.51 7.41 4.42
CA GLU A 13 0.88 7.02 4.28
C GLU A 13 1.06 6.01 3.17
N GLN A 14 2.10 6.18 2.37
CA GLN A 14 2.40 5.23 1.31
C GLN A 14 3.30 4.12 1.83
N VAL A 15 3.03 2.91 1.37
CA VAL A 15 3.88 1.76 1.66
C VAL A 15 4.08 0.98 0.37
N ILE A 16 5.14 0.21 0.32
CA ILE A 16 5.48 -0.57 -0.87
C ILE A 16 5.43 -2.04 -0.52
N CYS A 17 4.73 -2.80 -1.36
CA CYS A 17 4.69 -4.25 -1.24
C CYS A 17 5.52 -4.84 -2.37
N ASN A 18 6.58 -5.54 -2.03
CA ASN A 18 7.49 -6.07 -3.04
C ASN A 18 6.88 -7.24 -3.81
N ASP A 19 6.03 -8.01 -3.14
CA ASP A 19 5.40 -9.16 -3.78
C ASP A 19 4.04 -9.40 -3.14
N THR A 20 2.98 -9.09 -3.86
CA THR A 20 1.62 -9.22 -3.33
C THR A 20 1.21 -10.67 -3.13
N ARG A 21 1.99 -11.62 -3.63
CA ARG A 21 1.71 -13.03 -3.40
C ARG A 21 2.23 -13.50 -2.06
N MET A 22 3.07 -12.69 -1.41
CA MET A 22 3.59 -13.00 -0.08
C MET A 22 2.72 -12.28 0.94
N PHE A 23 1.85 -13.03 1.58
CA PHE A 23 0.97 -12.46 2.58
C PHE A 23 0.82 -13.44 3.73
N GLU A 24 0.40 -12.92 4.87
CA GLU A 24 0.17 -13.71 6.06
C GLU A 24 -1.30 -13.68 6.40
N THR A 25 -1.81 -14.79 6.88
CA THR A 25 -3.19 -14.85 7.35
C THR A 25 -3.15 -15.10 8.85
N ILE A 26 -3.71 -14.17 9.61
CA ILE A 26 -3.76 -14.26 11.06
C ILE A 26 -5.21 -14.11 11.48
N ASP A 27 -5.75 -15.13 12.15
CA ASP A 27 -7.15 -15.13 12.59
C ASP A 27 -8.11 -14.83 11.44
N GLY A 28 -7.82 -15.38 10.28
CA GLY A 28 -8.68 -15.21 9.12
C GLY A 28 -8.54 -13.87 8.42
N VAL A 29 -7.62 -13.03 8.87
CA VAL A 29 -7.38 -11.72 8.27
C VAL A 29 -6.06 -11.75 7.51
N GLU A 30 -6.09 -11.25 6.28
CA GLU A 30 -4.89 -11.24 5.43
C GLU A 30 -4.09 -9.96 5.66
N TYR A 31 -2.79 -10.13 5.74
CA TYR A 31 -1.83 -9.04 5.91
C TYR A 31 -0.80 -9.11 4.79
N LEU A 32 -0.44 -7.97 4.25
CA LEU A 32 0.64 -7.89 3.27
C LEU A 32 1.94 -7.47 3.95
N VAL A 33 3.04 -7.96 3.40
CA VAL A 33 4.37 -7.58 3.86
C VAL A 33 4.76 -6.33 3.10
N VAL A 34 4.93 -5.24 3.81
CA VAL A 34 5.18 -3.94 3.19
C VAL A 34 6.36 -3.24 3.88
N HIS A 35 6.86 -2.20 3.25
CA HIS A 35 7.88 -1.34 3.85
C HIS A 35 7.62 0.10 3.43
N ARG A 36 8.14 1.04 4.20
CA ARG A 36 8.00 2.45 3.85
C ARG A 36 8.98 2.82 2.76
N PRO A 37 8.63 3.81 1.93
CA PRO A 37 9.57 4.30 0.91
C PRO A 37 10.86 4.76 1.57
N GLY A 38 11.97 4.39 0.97
CA GLY A 38 13.27 4.77 1.49
C GLY A 38 13.84 3.88 2.56
N THR A 39 13.10 2.88 3.00
CA THR A 39 13.60 1.89 3.95
C THR A 39 13.31 0.50 3.43
N ASP A 40 14.07 -0.48 3.92
CA ASP A 40 13.82 -1.87 3.57
C ASP A 40 13.29 -2.67 4.78
N ARG A 41 12.96 -1.99 5.86
CA ARG A 41 12.41 -2.64 7.04
C ARG A 41 10.96 -3.02 6.76
N GLN A 42 10.67 -4.29 6.81
CA GLN A 42 9.35 -4.81 6.46
C GLN A 42 8.48 -4.98 7.70
N PHE A 43 7.18 -4.81 7.49
CA PHE A 43 6.19 -5.03 8.54
C PHE A 43 4.89 -5.45 7.88
N LEU A 44 3.94 -5.92 8.70
CA LEU A 44 2.67 -6.40 8.19
C LEU A 44 1.61 -5.32 8.32
N MET A 45 0.77 -5.23 7.28
CA MET A 45 -0.40 -4.35 7.32
C MET A 45 -1.60 -5.10 6.79
N ARG A 46 -2.75 -4.86 7.39
CA ARG A 46 -3.99 -5.49 6.93
C ARG A 46 -4.24 -5.11 5.49
N LYS A 47 -4.54 -6.12 4.71
CA LYS A 47 -4.81 -5.91 3.29
C LYS A 47 -5.99 -4.98 3.08
N ASP A 48 -7.00 -5.06 3.93
CA ASP A 48 -8.20 -4.24 3.78
C ASP A 48 -7.99 -2.78 4.21
N ALA A 49 -6.87 -2.47 4.83
CA ALA A 49 -6.54 -1.10 5.19
C ALA A 49 -5.70 -0.42 4.11
N LEU A 50 -5.33 -1.16 3.08
CA LEU A 50 -4.46 -0.65 2.03
C LEU A 50 -5.23 -0.46 0.74
N LYS A 51 -5.02 0.66 0.09
CA LYS A 51 -5.61 0.93 -1.20
C LYS A 51 -4.53 0.92 -2.25
N LYS A 52 -4.75 0.16 -3.31
CA LYS A 52 -3.78 0.05 -4.38
C LYS A 52 -3.69 1.35 -5.15
N VAL A 53 -2.47 1.77 -5.42
CA VAL A 53 -2.22 2.93 -6.24
C VAL A 53 -1.92 2.44 -7.66
N ASN A 54 -2.76 2.82 -8.60
CA ASN A 54 -2.61 2.41 -9.99
C ASN A 54 -1.72 3.40 -10.72
N GLY A 55 -0.45 3.39 -10.33
CA GLY A 55 0.50 4.31 -10.92
C GLY A 55 0.37 5.69 -10.33
N VAL A 56 1.28 6.55 -10.73
CA VAL A 56 1.37 7.90 -10.20
C VAL A 56 0.13 8.71 -10.54
N GLY A 57 -0.39 8.50 -11.74
CA GLY A 57 -1.51 9.28 -12.21
C GLY A 57 -2.74 9.16 -11.34
N SER A 58 -2.99 7.99 -10.80
CA SER A 58 -4.18 7.76 -9.99
C SER A 58 -4.20 8.65 -8.75
N VAL A 59 -3.11 8.68 -8.03
CA VAL A 59 -3.03 9.47 -6.81
C VAL A 59 -3.00 10.96 -7.12
N VAL A 60 -2.22 11.33 -8.11
CA VAL A 60 -2.11 12.72 -8.48
C VAL A 60 -3.44 13.26 -8.98
N ALA A 61 -4.13 12.48 -9.79
CA ALA A 61 -5.43 12.90 -10.30
C ALA A 61 -6.42 13.13 -9.18
N ALA A 62 -6.46 12.22 -8.21
CA ALA A 62 -7.36 12.39 -7.08
C ALA A 62 -7.04 13.64 -6.29
N ARG A 63 -5.77 13.90 -6.09
CA ARG A 63 -5.35 15.08 -5.36
C ARG A 63 -5.70 16.35 -6.09
N LEU A 64 -5.48 16.35 -7.39
CA LEU A 64 -5.82 17.51 -8.20
C LEU A 64 -7.32 17.76 -8.18
N SER A 65 -8.09 16.70 -8.25
CA SER A 65 -9.54 16.84 -8.19
C SER A 65 -9.98 17.50 -6.90
N VAL A 66 -9.37 17.13 -5.81
CA VAL A 66 -9.70 17.73 -4.52
C VAL A 66 -9.35 19.20 -4.50
N LYS A 67 -8.28 19.56 -5.14
CA LYS A 67 -7.87 20.96 -5.18
C LYS A 67 -8.76 21.82 -6.06
N GLN A 68 -9.36 21.20 -7.03
CA GLN A 68 -10.25 21.93 -7.91
C GLN A 68 -11.53 22.30 -7.19
#